data_2145a131320cdff0ca7719657e24008c
#
_entry.id   2145a131320cdff0ca7719657e24008c
#
_cell.length_a   1.000
_cell.length_b   1.000
_cell.length_c   1.000
_cell.angle_alpha   90.00
_cell.angle_beta   90.00
_cell.angle_gamma   90.00
#
_symmetry.space_group_name_H-M   'P 1'
#
loop_
_entity.id
_entity.type
_entity.pdbx_description
1 polymer ?
#
loop_
_entity_poly.entity_id
_entity_poly.type
_entity_poly.pdbx_seq_one_letter_code
_entity_poly.pdbx_strand_id
1 'polypeptide(L)'
;IKRDYGIARPPEDGIGEPIVIKGRDLVNGVPKEITINQGHIAEALAEPIGAIVEGVRIALENTAPELAADIVDQGIVLTGGGALIKGLDEHLRDETGLPVSVAEDPLTCVAIGTGRAMEDPIYRGVLMTA
;
A
#
# COMPACT_ATOMS: atom_id res chain seq x y z
N ILE A 1 6.98 5.34 -12.70
CA ILE A 1 7.75 5.81 -11.54
C ILE A 1 7.21 5.16 -10.26
N LYS A 2 5.98 5.47 -9.82
CA LYS A 2 5.41 4.95 -8.57
C LYS A 2 5.48 3.43 -8.46
N ARG A 3 5.18 2.70 -9.53
CA ARG A 3 5.17 1.23 -9.55
C ARG A 3 6.56 0.63 -9.36
N ASP A 4 7.57 1.20 -9.98
CA ASP A 4 8.91 0.59 -10.04
C ASP A 4 9.86 1.16 -8.97
N TYR A 5 9.65 2.42 -8.57
CA TYR A 5 10.50 3.17 -7.65
C TYR A 5 9.78 3.69 -6.41
N GLY A 6 8.47 3.38 -6.27
CA GLY A 6 7.67 3.82 -5.11
C GLY A 6 8.22 3.26 -3.81
N ILE A 7 8.46 4.13 -2.84
CA ILE A 7 8.95 3.80 -1.52
C ILE A 7 8.16 4.62 -0.48
N ALA A 8 7.72 3.95 0.58
CA ALA A 8 6.90 4.57 1.62
C ALA A 8 7.71 5.34 2.66
N ARG A 9 9.01 5.04 2.76
CA ARG A 9 9.93 5.67 3.69
C ARG A 9 11.13 6.21 2.92
N PRO A 10 11.71 7.34 3.36
CA PRO A 10 12.98 7.77 2.80
C PRO A 10 14.05 6.68 2.95
N PRO A 11 14.94 6.50 1.96
CA PRO A 11 16.12 5.65 2.13
C PRO A 11 16.98 6.11 3.31
N GLU A 12 17.79 5.21 3.87
CA GLU A 12 18.66 5.54 5.01
C GLU A 12 19.62 6.71 4.73
N ASP A 13 20.10 6.83 3.51
CA ASP A 13 20.94 7.93 3.05
C ASP A 13 20.14 9.19 2.64
N GLY A 14 18.81 9.14 2.71
CA GLY A 14 17.89 10.20 2.29
C GLY A 14 17.80 10.42 0.78
N ILE A 15 18.59 9.74 -0.02
CA ILE A 15 18.72 9.94 -1.46
C ILE A 15 18.22 8.70 -2.22
N GLY A 16 18.81 7.53 -1.95
CA GLY A 16 18.52 6.28 -2.65
C GLY A 16 18.89 6.31 -4.13
N GLU A 17 18.28 5.45 -4.91
CA GLU A 17 18.58 5.31 -6.34
C GLU A 17 18.23 6.57 -7.16
N PRO A 18 19.14 7.03 -8.05
CA PRO A 18 18.84 8.07 -9.02
C PRO A 18 17.95 7.51 -10.14
N ILE A 19 16.96 8.28 -10.54
CA ILE A 19 15.99 7.92 -11.57
C ILE A 19 16.00 9.00 -12.64
N VAL A 20 16.33 8.62 -13.86
CA VAL A 20 16.34 9.53 -15.00
C VAL A 20 14.97 9.51 -15.67
N ILE A 21 14.35 10.68 -15.75
CA ILE A 21 13.05 10.86 -16.40
C ILE A 21 13.27 11.71 -17.66
N LYS A 22 12.73 11.22 -18.77
CA LYS A 22 12.74 11.89 -20.06
C LYS A 22 11.34 12.38 -20.41
N GLY A 23 11.24 13.60 -20.82
CA GLY A 23 9.98 14.22 -21.19
C GLY A 23 10.18 15.44 -22.08
N ARG A 24 9.10 16.20 -22.27
CA ARG A 24 9.14 17.47 -23.00
C ARG A 24 8.94 18.61 -22.01
N ASP A 25 9.81 19.60 -22.07
CA ASP A 25 9.63 20.86 -21.38
C ASP A 25 8.38 21.56 -21.96
N LEU A 26 7.38 21.78 -21.12
CA LEU A 26 6.12 22.39 -21.56
C LEU A 26 6.25 23.88 -21.86
N VAL A 27 7.27 24.54 -21.32
CA VAL A 27 7.52 25.98 -21.54
C VAL A 27 8.23 26.18 -22.87
N ASN A 28 9.30 25.42 -23.12
CA ASN A 28 10.17 25.59 -24.28
C ASN A 28 9.82 24.63 -25.44
N GLY A 29 9.01 23.60 -25.18
CA GLY A 29 8.61 22.60 -26.18
C GLY A 29 9.71 21.63 -26.61
N VAL A 30 10.87 21.67 -25.96
CA VAL A 30 12.04 20.83 -26.30
C VAL A 30 12.13 19.59 -25.40
N PRO A 31 12.75 18.49 -25.88
CA PRO A 31 13.05 17.35 -25.03
C PRO A 31 13.91 17.76 -23.84
N LYS A 32 13.56 17.24 -22.66
CA LYS A 32 14.27 17.49 -21.40
C LYS A 32 14.46 16.19 -20.63
N GLU A 33 15.61 16.07 -20.01
CA GLU A 33 15.92 15.00 -19.08
C GLU A 33 16.11 15.60 -17.69
N ILE A 34 15.51 14.99 -16.68
CA ILE A 34 15.69 15.35 -15.28
C ILE A 34 16.06 14.11 -14.48
N THR A 35 16.88 14.30 -13.47
CA THR A 35 17.20 13.24 -12.50
C THR A 35 16.50 13.54 -11.20
N ILE A 36 15.70 12.57 -10.73
CA ILE A 36 15.13 12.54 -9.40
C ILE A 36 15.72 11.35 -8.63
N ASN A 37 15.40 11.24 -7.35
CA ASN A 37 15.83 10.10 -6.54
C ASN A 37 14.67 9.55 -5.71
N GLN A 38 14.89 8.42 -5.05
CA GLN A 38 13.87 7.78 -4.21
C GLN A 38 13.44 8.65 -3.03
N GLY A 39 14.34 9.50 -2.49
CA GLY A 39 13.99 10.46 -1.44
C GLY A 39 12.88 11.42 -1.89
N HIS A 40 12.99 11.97 -3.09
CA HIS A 40 11.94 12.82 -3.67
C HIS A 40 10.61 12.07 -3.85
N ILE A 41 10.67 10.77 -4.19
CA ILE A 41 9.46 9.95 -4.34
C ILE A 41 8.81 9.69 -2.98
N ALA A 42 9.61 9.36 -1.96
CA ALA A 42 9.12 9.17 -0.61
C ALA A 42 8.46 10.43 -0.05
N GLU A 43 9.07 11.60 -0.28
CA GLU A 43 8.50 12.89 0.10
C GLU A 43 7.16 13.14 -0.59
N ALA A 44 7.09 12.89 -1.89
CA ALA A 44 5.85 13.04 -2.66
C ALA A 44 4.73 12.05 -2.24
N LEU A 45 5.09 10.89 -1.72
CA LEU A 45 4.16 9.87 -1.23
C LEU A 45 3.80 10.04 0.26
N ALA A 46 4.48 10.90 1.00
CA ALA A 46 4.30 11.02 2.45
C ALA A 46 2.86 11.38 2.84
N GLU A 47 2.24 12.33 2.15
CA GLU A 47 0.86 12.73 2.42
C GLU A 47 -0.16 11.61 2.14
N PRO A 48 -0.18 10.98 0.95
CA PRO A 48 -1.10 9.87 0.69
C PRO A 48 -0.84 8.64 1.60
N ILE A 49 0.40 8.36 1.98
CA ILE A 49 0.72 7.30 2.92
C ILE A 49 0.22 7.65 4.32
N GLY A 50 0.38 8.89 4.76
CA GLY A 50 -0.18 9.38 6.01
C GLY A 50 -1.70 9.23 6.07
N ALA A 51 -2.39 9.50 4.97
CA ALA A 51 -3.84 9.28 4.86
C ALA A 51 -4.24 7.81 4.98
N ILE A 52 -3.42 6.88 4.45
CA ILE A 52 -3.63 5.44 4.62
C ILE A 52 -3.47 5.05 6.09
N VAL A 53 -2.42 5.49 6.75
CA VAL A 53 -2.17 5.23 8.18
C VAL A 53 -3.34 5.71 9.03
N GLU A 54 -3.80 6.93 8.79
CA GLU A 54 -4.94 7.51 9.51
C GLU A 54 -6.23 6.70 9.27
N GLY A 55 -6.48 6.29 8.02
CA GLY A 55 -7.61 5.43 7.69
C GLY A 55 -7.58 4.09 8.45
N VAL A 56 -6.40 3.48 8.57
CA VAL A 56 -6.22 2.25 9.37
C VAL A 56 -6.48 2.50 10.85
N ARG A 57 -5.96 3.59 11.42
CA ARG A 57 -6.22 3.96 12.83
C ARG A 57 -7.70 4.15 13.11
N ILE A 58 -8.40 4.90 12.27
CA ILE A 58 -9.85 5.11 12.39
C ILE A 58 -10.61 3.77 12.31
N ALA A 59 -10.23 2.88 11.41
CA ALA A 59 -10.85 1.56 11.30
C ALA A 59 -10.64 0.73 12.57
N LEU A 60 -9.43 0.75 13.14
CA LEU A 60 -9.12 0.05 14.40
C LEU A 60 -9.90 0.63 15.58
N GLU A 61 -10.02 1.95 15.69
CA GLU A 61 -10.79 2.64 16.73
C GLU A 61 -12.29 2.28 16.70
N ASN A 62 -12.82 2.03 15.49
CA ASN A 62 -14.22 1.64 15.30
C ASN A 62 -14.44 0.12 15.30
N THR A 63 -13.41 -0.67 15.57
CA THR A 63 -13.48 -2.13 15.64
C THR A 63 -13.94 -2.57 17.02
N ALA A 64 -14.86 -3.54 17.08
CA ALA A 64 -15.33 -4.10 18.33
C ALA A 64 -14.17 -4.74 19.13
N PRO A 65 -14.14 -4.62 20.48
CA PRO A 65 -13.01 -5.08 21.30
C PRO A 65 -12.62 -6.54 21.07
N GLU A 66 -13.59 -7.41 20.83
CA GLU A 66 -13.35 -8.83 20.58
C GLU A 66 -12.55 -9.06 19.28
N LEU A 67 -12.92 -8.32 18.22
CA LEU A 67 -12.21 -8.38 16.94
C LEU A 67 -10.86 -7.67 17.01
N ALA A 68 -10.76 -6.61 17.81
CA ALA A 68 -9.49 -5.92 18.01
C ALA A 68 -8.45 -6.85 18.66
N ALA A 69 -8.86 -7.72 19.59
CA ALA A 69 -7.99 -8.73 20.19
C ALA A 69 -7.47 -9.72 19.13
N ASP A 70 -8.33 -10.19 18.24
CA ASP A 70 -7.94 -11.08 17.14
C ASP A 70 -6.95 -10.41 16.19
N ILE A 71 -7.10 -9.11 15.92
CA ILE A 71 -6.18 -8.36 15.07
C ILE A 71 -4.78 -8.24 15.68
N VAL A 72 -4.67 -8.16 17.01
CA VAL A 72 -3.36 -8.16 17.70
C VAL A 72 -2.58 -9.44 17.39
N ASP A 73 -3.27 -10.58 17.33
CA ASP A 73 -2.65 -11.88 17.08
C ASP A 73 -2.47 -12.18 15.59
N GLN A 74 -3.49 -11.91 14.78
CA GLN A 74 -3.52 -12.24 13.35
C GLN A 74 -2.87 -11.17 12.47
N GLY A 75 -2.89 -9.91 12.92
CA GLY A 75 -2.34 -8.78 12.19
C GLY A 75 -3.20 -8.29 11.04
N ILE A 76 -2.56 -7.47 10.20
CA ILE A 76 -3.15 -6.83 9.03
C ILE A 76 -2.51 -7.41 7.77
N VAL A 77 -3.32 -7.76 6.77
CA VAL A 77 -2.84 -8.23 5.47
C VAL A 77 -3.11 -7.18 4.41
N LEU A 78 -2.07 -6.73 3.74
CA LEU A 78 -2.15 -5.77 2.65
C LEU A 78 -2.39 -6.48 1.31
N THR A 79 -3.35 -6.00 0.55
CA THR A 79 -3.70 -6.50 -0.77
C THR A 79 -3.78 -5.37 -1.80
N GLY A 80 -3.89 -5.72 -3.07
CA GLY A 80 -3.95 -4.75 -4.16
C GLY A 80 -2.58 -4.19 -4.56
N GLY A 81 -2.56 -3.40 -5.60
CA GLY A 81 -1.32 -2.84 -6.16
C GLY A 81 -0.57 -1.89 -5.24
N GLY A 82 -1.29 -1.21 -4.34
CA GLY A 82 -0.69 -0.33 -3.32
C GLY A 82 0.17 -1.07 -2.32
N ALA A 83 -0.15 -2.33 -2.02
CA ALA A 83 0.63 -3.18 -1.13
C ALA A 83 2.07 -3.46 -1.63
N LEU A 84 2.31 -3.23 -2.92
CA LEU A 84 3.62 -3.42 -3.54
C LEU A 84 4.56 -2.21 -3.38
N ILE A 85 4.10 -1.11 -2.76
CA ILE A 85 4.99 0.01 -2.42
C ILE A 85 5.96 -0.46 -1.34
N LYS A 86 7.24 -0.38 -1.65
CA LYS A 86 8.30 -0.83 -0.73
C LYS A 86 8.23 -0.09 0.61
N GLY A 87 8.30 -0.84 1.71
CA GLY A 87 8.31 -0.31 3.06
C GLY A 87 6.96 0.16 3.59
N LEU A 88 5.85 -0.04 2.85
CA LEU A 88 4.51 0.33 3.33
C LEU A 88 4.08 -0.55 4.50
N ASP A 89 4.36 -1.85 4.44
CA ASP A 89 4.08 -2.80 5.52
C ASP A 89 4.88 -2.48 6.79
N GLU A 90 6.16 -2.14 6.66
CA GLU A 90 7.01 -1.71 7.77
C GLU A 90 6.51 -0.40 8.37
N HIS A 91 6.15 0.57 7.53
CA HIS A 91 5.63 1.85 7.99
C HIS A 91 4.33 1.68 8.77
N LEU A 92 3.39 0.88 8.26
CA LEU A 92 2.14 0.57 8.98
C LEU A 92 2.38 -0.20 10.27
N ARG A 93 3.33 -1.13 10.28
CA ARG A 93 3.71 -1.89 11.48
C ARG A 93 4.23 -0.98 12.60
N ASP A 94 5.08 -0.02 12.24
CA ASP A 94 5.62 0.94 13.21
C ASP A 94 4.56 1.92 13.72
N GLU A 95 3.66 2.36 12.86
CA GLU A 95 2.62 3.32 13.21
C GLU A 95 1.45 2.72 14.01
N THR A 96 1.16 1.45 13.80
CA THR A 96 0.03 0.76 14.48
C THR A 96 0.46 -0.14 15.63
N GLY A 97 1.73 -0.57 15.66
CA GLY A 97 2.22 -1.58 16.60
C GLY A 97 1.69 -2.99 16.33
N LEU A 98 1.02 -3.23 15.21
CA LEU A 98 0.43 -4.51 14.83
C LEU A 98 1.29 -5.26 13.81
N PRO A 99 1.23 -6.59 13.76
CA PRO A 99 1.81 -7.34 12.65
C PRO A 99 1.16 -6.92 11.32
N VAL A 100 1.96 -6.62 10.32
CA VAL A 100 1.49 -6.26 8.98
C VAL A 100 2.26 -7.09 7.96
N SER A 101 1.56 -7.72 7.04
CA SER A 101 2.14 -8.52 5.97
C SER A 101 1.51 -8.19 4.61
N VAL A 102 2.23 -8.46 3.54
CA VAL A 102 1.72 -8.35 2.18
C VAL A 102 1.25 -9.73 1.73
N ALA A 103 0.06 -9.81 1.13
CA ALA A 103 -0.46 -11.06 0.60
C ALA A 103 0.49 -11.65 -0.46
N GLU A 104 0.48 -12.98 -0.63
CA GLU A 104 1.34 -13.71 -1.56
C GLU A 104 1.20 -13.23 -3.01
N ASP A 105 -0.04 -12.97 -3.44
CA ASP A 105 -0.34 -12.36 -4.75
C ASP A 105 -1.33 -11.21 -4.56
N PRO A 106 -0.85 -10.01 -4.18
CA PRO A 106 -1.71 -8.92 -3.77
C PRO A 106 -2.60 -8.39 -4.90
N LEU A 107 -2.21 -8.55 -6.16
CA LEU A 107 -2.98 -8.07 -7.30
C LEU A 107 -4.21 -8.93 -7.61
N THR A 108 -4.19 -10.20 -7.26
CA THR A 108 -5.24 -11.17 -7.60
C THR A 108 -6.09 -11.63 -6.42
N CYS A 109 -5.74 -11.23 -5.20
CA CYS A 109 -6.44 -11.64 -3.97
C CYS A 109 -7.95 -11.44 -4.03
N VAL A 110 -8.42 -10.29 -4.51
CA VAL A 110 -9.84 -9.98 -4.58
C VAL A 110 -10.56 -10.89 -5.57
N ALA A 111 -9.99 -11.10 -6.75
CA ALA A 111 -10.57 -11.95 -7.78
C ALA A 111 -10.61 -13.42 -7.33
N ILE A 112 -9.52 -13.93 -6.76
CA ILE A 112 -9.43 -15.30 -6.26
C ILE A 112 -10.38 -15.49 -5.07
N GLY A 113 -10.42 -14.55 -4.13
CA GLY A 113 -11.33 -14.62 -2.97
C GLY A 113 -12.80 -14.60 -3.37
N THR A 114 -13.16 -13.75 -4.32
CA THR A 114 -14.51 -13.70 -4.89
C THR A 114 -14.88 -15.01 -5.58
N GLY A 115 -13.97 -15.56 -6.39
CA GLY A 115 -14.18 -16.86 -7.02
C GLY A 115 -14.41 -17.99 -6.01
N ARG A 116 -13.58 -18.06 -4.96
CA ARG A 116 -13.76 -19.04 -3.88
C ARG A 116 -15.08 -18.85 -3.13
N ALA A 117 -15.48 -17.62 -2.86
CA ALA A 117 -16.76 -17.34 -2.20
C ALA A 117 -17.97 -17.80 -3.04
N MET A 118 -17.86 -17.76 -4.36
CA MET A 118 -18.92 -18.24 -5.26
C MET A 118 -18.96 -19.77 -5.34
N GLU A 119 -17.82 -20.44 -5.29
CA GLU A 119 -17.71 -21.90 -5.47
C GLU A 119 -17.96 -22.68 -4.19
N ASP A 120 -17.49 -22.17 -3.05
CA ASP A 120 -17.56 -22.86 -1.76
C ASP A 120 -18.88 -22.55 -1.03
N PRO A 121 -19.69 -23.58 -0.75
CA PRO A 121 -20.97 -23.42 -0.03
C PRO A 121 -20.86 -22.74 1.34
N ILE A 122 -19.69 -22.82 1.99
CA ILE A 122 -19.44 -22.23 3.32
C ILE A 122 -19.60 -20.69 3.29
N TYR A 123 -19.33 -20.07 2.14
CA TYR A 123 -19.39 -18.61 1.97
C TYR A 123 -20.71 -18.10 1.38
N ARG A 124 -21.71 -18.99 1.18
CA ARG A 124 -23.01 -18.59 0.61
C ARG A 124 -23.69 -17.45 1.37
N GLY A 125 -23.49 -17.39 2.69
CA GLY A 125 -24.09 -16.36 3.54
C GLY A 125 -23.52 -14.95 3.35
N VAL A 126 -22.36 -14.81 2.70
CA VAL A 126 -21.73 -13.51 2.42
C VAL A 126 -22.03 -13.01 1.01
N LEU A 127 -22.63 -13.83 0.15
CA LEU A 127 -23.00 -13.43 -1.20
C LEU A 127 -24.26 -12.57 -1.14
N MET A 128 -24.16 -11.36 -1.68
CA MET A 128 -25.32 -10.50 -1.86
C MET A 128 -26.14 -11.01 -3.05
N THR A 129 -27.34 -11.45 -2.80
CA THR A 129 -28.31 -11.73 -3.86
C THR A 129 -28.98 -10.44 -4.29
N ALA A 130 -28.90 -10.16 -5.58
CA ALA A 130 -29.59 -9.02 -6.18
C ALA A 130 -31.10 -9.18 -6.11
#